data_95ae42d110c42d244ef61a26c47262d8
#
_entry.id   95ae42d110c42d244ef61a26c47262d8
#
_cell.length_a   1.000
_cell.length_b   1.000
_cell.length_c   1.000
_cell.angle_alpha   90.00
_cell.angle_beta   90.00
_cell.angle_gamma   90.00
#
_symmetry.space_group_name_H-M   'P 1'
#
loop_
_entity.id
_entity.type
_entity.pdbx_description
1 polymer ?
#
loop_
_entity_poly.entity_id
_entity_poly.type
_entity_poly.pdbx_seq_one_letter_code
_entity_poly.pdbx_strand_id
1 'polypeptide(L)'
;MNTVNSSPPEDPIKCSSSSSSTGVLKKMSNCTITNYIAYATLAKKKVKVVTRHSHSLTKLVCPDGDEGLVISTKYLDRVLNVNASAMTMTVESGMLLRQLIKEAAKANMALPSSPFWWGVTVGGMLGTGAHGSSLWGLGSQVHDYVIQLRIVSPAGPDEGYAKVRTLETGNPELDAAKVSLGVLGVISQGESSNTSGNGLFDYLGYLSTPSLALLAIRTNEETREALEDIDGKCIDGKLASTTVRTAAYGLTNNGILFTGYPVVGYQNRIQSSGTCLDSPEDLRITTCPWDPRVKGLYYHETSFSVALSQVKNFIADIQKLVELEPKSFCGLDLYSGIFMRYVTTSSAYLGKQVDSINFDLTYYRSKAPRLYEDILEEIEQIAIFKYNGLPHWGKNRNVAFIGGINKYENANKFLKIKQIYDPSGLFSSKWTDQVLGLNKDGLSIVKEGCALEGLCICSEDVHCAPKKGYFCRPGKVYGNARVCAKEY
;
A
#
# COMPACT_ATOMS: atom_id res chain seq x y z
N MET A 1 -16.48 -4.78 -18.65
CA MET A 1 -15.14 -4.29 -18.26
C MET A 1 -14.14 -4.79 -19.29
N ASN A 2 -13.59 -3.91 -20.09
CA ASN A 2 -12.62 -4.27 -21.13
C ASN A 2 -11.21 -4.09 -20.56
N THR A 3 -10.52 -5.19 -20.35
CA THR A 3 -9.10 -5.19 -19.98
C THR A 3 -8.27 -5.00 -21.25
N VAL A 4 -7.45 -3.97 -21.26
CA VAL A 4 -6.54 -3.71 -22.36
C VAL A 4 -5.15 -4.15 -21.89
N ASN A 5 -4.66 -5.32 -22.29
CA ASN A 5 -3.38 -5.97 -21.99
C ASN A 5 -2.56 -6.24 -23.23
N SER A 6 -1.30 -6.40 -23.23
CA SER A 6 -0.43 -6.69 -24.38
C SER A 6 -0.26 -8.20 -24.67
N SER A 7 -0.94 -9.07 -23.93
CA SER A 7 -1.07 -10.52 -24.12
C SER A 7 -2.48 -10.97 -23.77
N PRO A 8 -2.92 -12.18 -24.12
CA PRO A 8 -4.21 -12.70 -23.65
C PRO A 8 -4.31 -12.55 -22.13
N PRO A 9 -5.48 -12.25 -21.61
CA PRO A 9 -5.67 -11.94 -20.19
C PRO A 9 -5.38 -13.18 -19.36
N GLU A 10 -4.18 -13.20 -18.81
CA GLU A 10 -3.77 -14.21 -17.83
C GLU A 10 -4.30 -13.89 -16.44
N ASP A 11 -4.68 -12.60 -16.19
CA ASP A 11 -5.16 -12.10 -14.90
C ASP A 11 -6.40 -11.22 -15.06
N PRO A 12 -7.60 -11.75 -15.07
CA PRO A 12 -8.79 -10.90 -15.08
C PRO A 12 -8.98 -10.23 -13.72
N ILE A 13 -8.75 -8.90 -13.66
CA ILE A 13 -9.11 -8.10 -12.49
C ILE A 13 -10.63 -8.02 -12.42
N LYS A 14 -11.23 -8.63 -11.43
CA LYS A 14 -12.67 -8.54 -11.17
C LYS A 14 -12.94 -7.31 -10.30
N CYS A 15 -13.37 -6.25 -10.92
CA CYS A 15 -13.73 -5.00 -10.21
C CYS A 15 -15.21 -4.90 -9.84
N SER A 16 -16.06 -5.75 -10.39
CA SER A 16 -17.48 -5.88 -10.02
C SER A 16 -17.97 -7.31 -10.22
N SER A 17 -19.06 -7.66 -9.58
CA SER A 17 -19.62 -9.01 -9.56
C SER A 17 -20.33 -9.44 -10.86
N SER A 18 -20.29 -8.65 -11.93
CA SER A 18 -21.01 -8.98 -13.16
C SER A 18 -20.16 -8.76 -14.40
N SER A 19 -20.13 -9.82 -15.20
CA SER A 19 -19.69 -9.96 -16.59
C SER A 19 -18.19 -9.89 -16.91
N SER A 20 -17.73 -10.99 -17.49
CA SER A 20 -16.44 -11.14 -18.15
C SER A 20 -16.55 -10.74 -19.62
N SER A 21 -15.76 -9.78 -20.07
CA SER A 21 -15.40 -9.67 -21.48
C SER A 21 -13.89 -9.53 -21.61
N THR A 22 -13.29 -10.48 -22.33
CA THR A 22 -11.85 -10.59 -22.56
C THR A 22 -11.47 -9.89 -23.86
N GLY A 23 -10.66 -8.86 -23.77
CA GLY A 23 -10.00 -8.22 -24.93
C GLY A 23 -8.53 -8.63 -25.00
N VAL A 24 -8.08 -9.02 -26.18
CA VAL A 24 -6.69 -9.45 -26.46
C VAL A 24 -5.75 -8.26 -26.57
N LEU A 25 -4.58 -8.39 -26.01
CA LEU A 25 -3.60 -7.33 -25.82
C LEU A 25 -2.27 -7.60 -26.49
N LYS A 26 -1.73 -6.58 -27.15
CA LYS A 26 -0.40 -6.58 -27.78
C LYS A 26 0.66 -5.96 -26.84
N LYS A 27 1.93 -6.41 -26.99
CA LYS A 27 3.09 -5.86 -26.29
C LYS A 27 3.08 -4.32 -26.32
N MET A 28 3.00 -3.68 -25.16
CA MET A 28 2.86 -2.23 -25.07
C MET A 28 4.15 -1.50 -25.37
N SER A 29 4.06 -0.47 -26.19
CA SER A 29 5.04 0.61 -26.32
C SER A 29 4.43 1.92 -25.83
N ASN A 30 5.24 2.96 -25.64
CA ASN A 30 4.72 4.29 -25.30
C ASN A 30 3.69 4.81 -26.31
N CYS A 31 3.84 4.48 -27.58
CA CYS A 31 2.86 4.79 -28.64
C CYS A 31 1.52 4.08 -28.39
N THR A 32 1.56 2.85 -27.89
CA THR A 32 0.36 2.07 -27.56
C THR A 32 -0.43 2.72 -26.41
N ILE A 33 0.24 3.18 -25.34
CA ILE A 33 -0.42 3.86 -24.20
C ILE A 33 -1.13 5.12 -24.69
N THR A 34 -0.44 5.96 -25.50
CA THR A 34 -1.03 7.19 -26.06
C THR A 34 -2.30 6.90 -26.85
N ASN A 35 -2.29 5.87 -27.69
CA ASN A 35 -3.46 5.48 -28.48
C ASN A 35 -4.64 5.02 -27.59
N TYR A 36 -4.35 4.27 -26.52
CA TYR A 36 -5.41 3.86 -25.58
C TYR A 36 -5.99 5.01 -24.78
N ILE A 37 -5.17 5.96 -24.37
CA ILE A 37 -5.66 7.16 -23.68
C ILE A 37 -6.45 8.02 -24.64
N ALA A 38 -6.00 8.20 -25.89
CA ALA A 38 -6.76 8.91 -26.92
C ALA A 38 -8.12 8.26 -27.17
N TYR A 39 -8.17 6.94 -27.31
CA TYR A 39 -9.43 6.20 -27.44
C TYR A 39 -10.34 6.40 -26.23
N ALA A 40 -9.82 6.22 -25.02
CA ALA A 40 -10.58 6.39 -23.80
C ALA A 40 -11.13 7.81 -23.65
N THR A 41 -10.33 8.82 -24.02
CA THR A 41 -10.71 10.23 -24.01
C THR A 41 -11.88 10.49 -24.97
N LEU A 42 -11.74 10.03 -26.22
CA LEU A 42 -12.77 10.14 -27.26
C LEU A 42 -14.06 9.42 -26.85
N ALA A 43 -13.93 8.19 -26.35
CA ALA A 43 -15.05 7.34 -25.95
C ALA A 43 -15.60 7.68 -24.54
N LYS A 44 -14.99 8.65 -23.84
CA LYS A 44 -15.33 9.05 -22.45
C LYS A 44 -15.37 7.88 -21.48
N LYS A 45 -14.47 6.89 -21.66
CA LYS A 45 -14.40 5.69 -20.82
C LYS A 45 -13.51 5.93 -19.60
N LYS A 46 -13.96 5.52 -18.42
CA LYS A 46 -13.14 5.54 -17.22
C LYS A 46 -11.93 4.62 -17.36
N VAL A 47 -10.78 5.05 -16.85
CA VAL A 47 -9.50 4.31 -16.98
C VAL A 47 -8.86 4.14 -15.62
N LYS A 48 -8.33 2.96 -15.34
CA LYS A 48 -7.41 2.70 -14.23
C LYS A 48 -6.17 1.96 -14.75
N VAL A 49 -5.07 2.13 -14.03
CA VAL A 49 -3.78 1.55 -14.38
C VAL A 49 -3.35 0.57 -13.30
N VAL A 50 -2.93 -0.60 -13.72
CA VAL A 50 -2.44 -1.63 -12.80
C VAL A 50 -1.26 -2.35 -13.46
N THR A 51 -0.47 -3.09 -12.69
CA THR A 51 0.52 -4.02 -13.28
C THR A 51 -0.01 -5.43 -13.20
N ARG A 52 -0.42 -5.88 -12.02
CA ARG A 52 -0.99 -7.21 -11.72
C ARG A 52 -2.07 -7.09 -10.66
N HIS A 53 -2.73 -8.21 -10.32
CA HIS A 53 -3.47 -8.31 -9.07
C HIS A 53 -2.55 -7.99 -7.92
N SER A 54 -2.89 -6.99 -7.16
CA SER A 54 -1.99 -6.37 -6.25
C SER A 54 -2.49 -6.52 -4.82
N HIS A 55 -1.60 -6.39 -3.89
CA HIS A 55 -1.88 -6.22 -2.47
C HIS A 55 -2.50 -4.87 -2.13
N SER A 56 -2.64 -3.96 -3.09
CA SER A 56 -3.20 -2.63 -2.87
C SER A 56 -4.70 -2.66 -2.67
N LEU A 57 -5.24 -1.50 -2.31
CA LEU A 57 -6.69 -1.28 -2.30
C LEU A 57 -7.27 -1.50 -3.70
N THR A 58 -8.14 -2.47 -3.85
CA THR A 58 -8.86 -2.72 -5.11
C THR A 58 -9.56 -1.48 -5.65
N LYS A 59 -10.01 -0.60 -4.76
CA LYS A 59 -10.64 0.69 -5.07
C LYS A 59 -9.75 1.66 -5.85
N LEU A 60 -8.42 1.54 -5.72
CA LEU A 60 -7.47 2.34 -6.52
C LEU A 60 -7.35 1.85 -7.96
N VAL A 61 -7.63 0.60 -8.21
CA VAL A 61 -7.37 -0.05 -9.50
C VAL A 61 -8.63 -0.38 -10.30
N CYS A 62 -9.82 -0.27 -9.69
CA CYS A 62 -11.08 -0.50 -10.37
C CYS A 62 -11.65 0.80 -10.94
N PRO A 63 -11.91 0.89 -12.24
CA PRO A 63 -12.68 1.99 -12.82
C PRO A 63 -14.16 1.85 -12.44
N ASP A 64 -14.90 2.96 -12.44
CA ASP A 64 -16.32 2.91 -12.23
C ASP A 64 -17.06 2.43 -13.50
N GLY A 65 -18.19 1.75 -13.28
CA GLY A 65 -19.07 1.26 -14.34
C GLY A 65 -18.52 0.00 -15.04
N ASP A 66 -19.40 -0.61 -15.84
CA ASP A 66 -19.10 -1.88 -16.52
C ASP A 66 -18.28 -1.69 -17.81
N GLU A 67 -18.20 -0.47 -18.32
CA GLU A 67 -17.50 -0.10 -19.54
C GLU A 67 -16.09 0.48 -19.30
N GLY A 68 -15.64 0.50 -18.06
CA GLY A 68 -14.33 1.03 -17.69
C GLY A 68 -13.18 0.22 -18.28
N LEU A 69 -12.06 0.89 -18.56
CA LEU A 69 -10.84 0.28 -19.08
C LEU A 69 -9.80 0.11 -17.98
N VAL A 70 -9.16 -1.05 -17.96
CA VAL A 70 -7.99 -1.31 -17.11
C VAL A 70 -6.76 -1.46 -18.00
N ILE A 71 -5.78 -0.59 -17.85
CA ILE A 71 -4.51 -0.63 -18.59
C ILE A 71 -3.49 -1.36 -17.72
N SER A 72 -2.96 -2.49 -18.21
CA SER A 72 -1.89 -3.21 -17.54
C SER A 72 -0.51 -2.72 -17.99
N THR A 73 0.36 -2.46 -17.03
CA THR A 73 1.76 -2.10 -17.27
C THR A 73 2.71 -3.30 -17.16
N LYS A 74 2.18 -4.53 -17.10
CA LYS A 74 2.94 -5.78 -16.87
C LYS A 74 4.19 -5.92 -17.77
N TYR A 75 4.11 -5.43 -19.01
CA TYR A 75 5.18 -5.52 -20.00
C TYR A 75 5.95 -4.21 -20.21
N LEU A 76 5.74 -3.22 -19.36
CA LEU A 76 6.56 -2.02 -19.29
C LEU A 76 7.62 -2.21 -18.20
N ASP A 77 8.57 -3.11 -18.42
CA ASP A 77 9.52 -3.59 -17.41
C ASP A 77 10.98 -3.46 -17.83
N ARG A 78 11.27 -2.63 -18.84
CA ARG A 78 12.61 -2.45 -19.38
C ARG A 78 13.40 -1.36 -18.64
N VAL A 79 14.71 -1.56 -18.56
CA VAL A 79 15.66 -0.47 -18.33
C VAL A 79 15.81 0.30 -19.64
N LEU A 80 15.58 1.60 -19.62
CA LEU A 80 15.65 2.48 -20.79
C LEU A 80 17.01 3.17 -20.90
N ASN A 81 17.56 3.60 -19.77
CA ASN A 81 18.85 4.27 -19.70
C ASN A 81 19.53 4.00 -18.36
N VAL A 82 20.85 3.89 -18.38
CA VAL A 82 21.70 3.83 -17.19
C VAL A 82 22.85 4.82 -17.39
N ASN A 83 22.92 5.82 -16.54
CA ASN A 83 24.02 6.78 -16.51
C ASN A 83 24.80 6.63 -15.20
N ALA A 84 25.83 5.79 -15.24
CA ALA A 84 26.62 5.49 -14.04
C ALA A 84 27.40 6.72 -13.53
N SER A 85 27.81 7.63 -14.42
CA SER A 85 28.53 8.86 -14.04
C SER A 85 27.63 9.87 -13.33
N ALA A 86 26.37 9.98 -13.73
CA ALA A 86 25.36 10.80 -13.07
C ALA A 86 24.62 10.06 -11.95
N MET A 87 24.89 8.77 -11.76
CA MET A 87 24.20 7.92 -10.79
C MET A 87 22.69 7.86 -11.03
N THR A 88 22.23 7.86 -12.29
CA THR A 88 20.82 7.84 -12.63
C THR A 88 20.42 6.61 -13.43
N MET A 89 19.18 6.17 -13.27
CA MET A 89 18.59 5.08 -14.03
C MET A 89 17.15 5.41 -14.41
N THR A 90 16.84 5.26 -15.71
CA THR A 90 15.50 5.42 -16.27
C THR A 90 14.90 4.04 -16.55
N VAL A 91 13.73 3.76 -15.97
CA VAL A 91 13.04 2.48 -16.11
C VAL A 91 11.57 2.67 -16.44
N GLU A 92 10.96 1.65 -17.02
CA GLU A 92 9.53 1.60 -17.26
C GLU A 92 8.76 1.28 -15.98
N SER A 93 7.53 1.78 -15.89
CA SER A 93 6.72 1.80 -14.64
C SER A 93 6.25 0.44 -14.14
N GLY A 94 6.18 -0.56 -14.99
CA GLY A 94 5.79 -1.93 -14.63
C GLY A 94 6.93 -2.78 -14.09
N MET A 95 8.16 -2.25 -14.09
CA MET A 95 9.31 -2.95 -13.51
C MET A 95 9.10 -3.22 -12.01
N LEU A 96 9.33 -4.47 -11.58
CA LEU A 96 9.30 -4.85 -10.17
C LEU A 96 10.49 -4.26 -9.42
N LEU A 97 10.27 -3.87 -8.16
CA LEU A 97 11.35 -3.38 -7.29
C LEU A 97 12.52 -4.36 -7.22
N ARG A 98 12.25 -5.66 -7.11
CA ARG A 98 13.29 -6.71 -7.14
C ARG A 98 14.14 -6.65 -8.40
N GLN A 99 13.52 -6.43 -9.55
CA GLN A 99 14.22 -6.31 -10.83
C GLN A 99 15.03 -5.01 -10.87
N LEU A 100 14.44 -3.89 -10.46
CA LEU A 100 15.11 -2.59 -10.38
C LEU A 100 16.37 -2.66 -9.50
N ILE A 101 16.31 -3.27 -8.32
CA ILE A 101 17.46 -3.46 -7.43
C ILE A 101 18.57 -4.28 -8.11
N LYS A 102 18.20 -5.35 -8.83
CA LYS A 102 19.18 -6.17 -9.57
C LYS A 102 19.85 -5.41 -10.71
N GLU A 103 19.07 -4.63 -11.47
CA GLU A 103 19.62 -3.83 -12.58
C GLU A 103 20.50 -2.68 -12.06
N ALA A 104 20.12 -2.01 -10.96
CA ALA A 104 20.97 -1.01 -10.32
C ALA A 104 22.31 -1.61 -9.86
N ALA A 105 22.28 -2.78 -9.23
CA ALA A 105 23.51 -3.47 -8.79
C ALA A 105 24.46 -3.84 -9.93
N LYS A 106 23.95 -4.19 -11.13
CA LYS A 106 24.79 -4.43 -12.32
C LYS A 106 25.58 -3.19 -12.73
N ALA A 107 25.05 -2.01 -12.45
CA ALA A 107 25.67 -0.72 -12.72
C ALA A 107 26.47 -0.16 -11.52
N ASN A 108 26.75 -0.98 -10.50
CA ASN A 108 27.34 -0.56 -9.23
C ASN A 108 26.57 0.56 -8.52
N MET A 109 25.25 0.55 -8.65
CA MET A 109 24.35 1.49 -8.01
C MET A 109 23.39 0.76 -7.06
N ALA A 110 22.81 1.51 -6.13
CA ALA A 110 21.76 1.05 -5.24
C ALA A 110 20.70 2.13 -5.07
N LEU A 111 19.47 1.74 -4.75
CA LEU A 111 18.41 2.69 -4.38
C LEU A 111 18.73 3.30 -3.00
N PRO A 112 18.56 4.60 -2.80
CA PRO A 112 18.79 5.25 -1.50
C PRO A 112 17.95 4.64 -0.37
N SER A 113 16.72 4.27 -0.68
CA SER A 113 15.80 3.56 0.22
C SER A 113 14.84 2.70 -0.59
N SER A 114 14.33 1.63 -0.01
CA SER A 114 13.37 0.76 -0.67
C SER A 114 12.30 0.24 0.30
N PRO A 115 11.06 0.02 -0.18
CA PRO A 115 10.06 -0.69 0.59
C PRO A 115 10.52 -2.10 0.95
N PHE A 116 9.93 -2.62 2.01
CA PHE A 116 10.23 -3.95 2.51
C PHE A 116 9.80 -5.06 1.52
N TRP A 117 8.65 -4.90 0.84
CA TRP A 117 8.17 -5.88 -0.11
C TRP A 117 8.63 -5.58 -1.55
N TRP A 118 9.34 -6.51 -2.16
CA TRP A 118 9.96 -6.36 -3.48
C TRP A 118 9.03 -6.67 -4.66
N GLY A 119 7.84 -7.16 -4.39
CA GLY A 119 6.83 -7.46 -5.42
C GLY A 119 6.08 -6.23 -5.94
N VAL A 120 6.31 -5.03 -5.36
CA VAL A 120 5.73 -3.78 -5.88
C VAL A 120 6.41 -3.36 -7.19
N THR A 121 5.68 -2.61 -8.01
CA THR A 121 6.21 -2.03 -9.25
C THR A 121 6.57 -0.56 -9.07
N VAL A 122 7.44 -0.05 -9.95
CA VAL A 122 7.85 1.36 -9.94
C VAL A 122 6.62 2.28 -9.95
N GLY A 123 5.69 2.08 -10.89
CA GLY A 123 4.48 2.90 -10.98
C GLY A 123 3.57 2.78 -9.75
N GLY A 124 3.47 1.59 -9.16
CA GLY A 124 2.69 1.36 -7.93
C GLY A 124 3.32 2.04 -6.73
N MET A 125 4.64 1.95 -6.56
CA MET A 125 5.37 2.63 -5.49
C MET A 125 5.18 4.16 -5.54
N LEU A 126 5.33 4.72 -6.72
CA LEU A 126 5.16 6.17 -6.93
C LEU A 126 3.70 6.58 -6.72
N GLY A 127 2.77 5.85 -7.33
CA GLY A 127 1.34 6.19 -7.25
C GLY A 127 0.79 6.26 -5.82
N THR A 128 1.34 5.49 -4.88
CA THR A 128 0.83 5.37 -3.50
C THR A 128 1.79 5.85 -2.41
N GLY A 129 2.93 6.44 -2.78
CA GLY A 129 3.88 6.97 -1.82
C GLY A 129 4.57 5.90 -0.97
N ALA A 130 4.99 4.79 -1.59
CA ALA A 130 5.70 3.73 -0.91
C ALA A 130 7.03 4.22 -0.33
N HIS A 131 7.43 3.66 0.82
CA HIS A 131 8.62 4.09 1.55
C HIS A 131 9.34 2.94 2.25
N GLY A 132 10.62 3.13 2.52
CA GLY A 132 11.42 2.31 3.42
C GLY A 132 11.38 2.82 4.87
N SER A 133 12.53 2.83 5.53
CA SER A 133 12.70 3.38 6.88
C SER A 133 14.07 4.04 6.98
N SER A 134 14.09 5.38 7.02
CA SER A 134 15.30 6.17 7.24
C SER A 134 14.94 7.62 7.55
N LEU A 135 15.73 8.27 8.41
CA LEU A 135 15.78 9.73 8.53
C LEU A 135 17.05 10.32 7.89
N TRP A 136 17.77 9.54 7.13
CA TRP A 136 19.12 9.82 6.66
C TRP A 136 19.16 9.87 5.13
N GLY A 137 20.07 10.68 4.60
CA GLY A 137 20.31 10.76 3.15
C GLY A 137 19.20 11.47 2.38
N LEU A 138 18.90 10.97 1.18
CA LEU A 138 17.94 11.56 0.23
C LEU A 138 16.46 11.34 0.62
N GLY A 139 16.20 10.77 1.78
CA GLY A 139 14.86 10.46 2.25
C GLY A 139 14.56 8.96 2.27
N SER A 140 13.44 8.62 2.88
CA SER A 140 12.98 7.24 3.01
C SER A 140 11.90 6.85 2.00
N GLN A 141 11.31 7.81 1.31
CA GLN A 141 10.22 7.61 0.37
C GLN A 141 10.76 7.44 -1.05
N VAL A 142 10.25 6.45 -1.79
CA VAL A 142 10.77 6.12 -3.13
C VAL A 142 10.70 7.32 -4.08
N HIS A 143 9.70 8.14 -3.93
CA HIS A 143 9.49 9.30 -4.79
C HIS A 143 10.41 10.49 -4.47
N ASP A 144 11.12 10.50 -3.32
CA ASP A 144 12.01 11.61 -2.96
C ASP A 144 13.25 11.66 -3.87
N TYR A 145 13.69 10.53 -4.40
CA TYR A 145 14.84 10.45 -5.31
C TYR A 145 14.46 10.30 -6.79
N VAL A 146 13.18 10.51 -7.12
CA VAL A 146 12.73 10.61 -8.52
C VAL A 146 13.02 12.00 -9.04
N ILE A 147 13.76 12.06 -10.15
CA ILE A 147 14.20 13.30 -10.80
C ILE A 147 13.44 13.59 -12.11
N GLN A 148 12.85 12.58 -12.73
CA GLN A 148 12.01 12.73 -13.91
C GLN A 148 10.89 11.70 -13.92
N LEU A 149 9.69 12.11 -14.36
CA LEU A 149 8.56 11.22 -14.66
C LEU A 149 8.01 11.53 -16.05
N ARG A 150 7.60 10.47 -16.76
CA ARG A 150 6.84 10.57 -17.98
C ARG A 150 5.45 10.05 -17.80
N ILE A 151 4.45 10.92 -18.03
CA ILE A 151 3.03 10.63 -17.83
C ILE A 151 2.30 10.83 -19.15
N VAL A 152 1.39 9.90 -19.46
CA VAL A 152 0.44 10.03 -20.57
C VAL A 152 -0.93 10.37 -19.96
N SER A 153 -1.44 11.55 -20.28
CA SER A 153 -2.72 12.07 -19.77
C SER A 153 -3.71 12.32 -20.91
N PRO A 154 -5.01 12.46 -20.64
CA PRO A 154 -5.98 12.96 -21.58
C PRO A 154 -5.59 14.35 -22.11
N ALA A 155 -6.04 14.68 -23.33
CA ALA A 155 -5.84 15.98 -23.94
C ALA A 155 -7.00 16.35 -24.86
N GLY A 156 -6.95 17.56 -25.39
CA GLY A 156 -7.93 18.04 -26.36
C GLY A 156 -7.75 17.46 -27.77
N PRO A 157 -8.68 17.75 -28.69
CA PRO A 157 -8.59 17.33 -30.09
C PRO A 157 -7.32 17.80 -30.78
N ASP A 158 -6.86 19.01 -30.47
CA ASP A 158 -5.65 19.62 -31.07
C ASP A 158 -4.37 18.86 -30.69
N GLU A 159 -4.40 18.10 -29.60
CA GLU A 159 -3.30 17.24 -29.15
C GLU A 159 -3.58 15.75 -29.41
N GLY A 160 -4.56 15.41 -30.25
CA GLY A 160 -4.89 14.03 -30.58
C GLY A 160 -5.50 13.24 -29.42
N TYR A 161 -6.17 13.92 -28.48
CA TYR A 161 -6.87 13.35 -27.31
C TYR A 161 -5.97 12.68 -26.25
N ALA A 162 -4.65 12.71 -26.41
CA ALA A 162 -3.69 12.25 -25.42
C ALA A 162 -2.40 13.06 -25.52
N LYS A 163 -1.83 13.39 -24.37
CA LYS A 163 -0.58 14.15 -24.24
C LYS A 163 0.45 13.42 -23.42
N VAL A 164 1.67 13.35 -23.94
CA VAL A 164 2.85 12.90 -23.20
C VAL A 164 3.46 14.10 -22.49
N ARG A 165 3.61 13.99 -21.18
CA ARG A 165 4.24 15.01 -20.32
C ARG A 165 5.53 14.43 -19.75
N THR A 166 6.63 15.15 -19.90
CA THR A 166 7.89 14.84 -19.21
C THR A 166 8.09 15.89 -18.13
N LEU A 167 8.17 15.45 -16.90
CA LEU A 167 8.29 16.28 -15.70
C LEU A 167 9.65 16.06 -15.10
N GLU A 168 10.40 17.12 -14.92
CA GLU A 168 11.79 17.09 -14.43
C GLU A 168 11.92 17.85 -13.12
N THR A 169 13.00 17.61 -12.41
CA THR A 169 13.35 18.36 -11.19
C THR A 169 13.27 19.87 -11.43
N GLY A 170 12.60 20.58 -10.54
CA GLY A 170 12.32 22.01 -10.69
C GLY A 170 10.94 22.32 -11.29
N ASN A 171 10.29 21.35 -11.94
CA ASN A 171 8.90 21.50 -12.36
C ASN A 171 7.97 21.17 -11.18
N PRO A 172 7.13 22.12 -10.73
CA PRO A 172 6.22 21.90 -9.59
C PRO A 172 5.18 20.81 -9.86
N GLU A 173 4.89 20.48 -11.12
CA GLU A 173 3.99 19.38 -11.48
C GLU A 173 4.61 18.00 -11.17
N LEU A 174 5.96 17.91 -11.08
CA LEU A 174 6.62 16.69 -10.65
C LEU A 174 6.23 16.32 -9.21
N ASP A 175 6.13 17.30 -8.31
CA ASP A 175 5.75 17.05 -6.91
C ASP A 175 4.28 16.58 -6.77
N ALA A 176 3.39 16.96 -7.67
CA ALA A 176 2.07 16.35 -7.77
C ALA A 176 2.11 14.91 -8.31
N ALA A 177 2.98 14.66 -9.27
CA ALA A 177 3.09 13.36 -9.95
C ALA A 177 3.75 12.27 -9.10
N LYS A 178 4.65 12.66 -8.18
CA LYS A 178 5.39 11.77 -7.27
C LYS A 178 4.49 10.88 -6.41
N VAL A 179 3.30 11.38 -6.01
CA VAL A 179 2.25 10.61 -5.34
C VAL A 179 0.92 10.93 -5.99
N SER A 180 0.65 10.27 -7.12
CA SER A 180 -0.45 10.66 -8.02
C SER A 180 -1.77 9.94 -7.76
N LEU A 181 -1.81 8.89 -6.96
CA LEU A 181 -2.97 8.01 -6.77
C LEU A 181 -3.53 7.44 -8.10
N GLY A 182 -2.74 7.50 -9.18
CA GLY A 182 -3.16 7.11 -10.51
C GLY A 182 -4.24 7.98 -11.13
N VAL A 183 -4.46 9.21 -10.64
CA VAL A 183 -5.52 10.13 -11.11
C VAL A 183 -5.01 11.23 -12.05
N LEU A 184 -3.71 11.26 -12.34
CA LEU A 184 -3.10 12.23 -13.27
C LEU A 184 -2.85 11.64 -14.68
N GLY A 185 -2.99 10.34 -14.84
CA GLY A 185 -2.67 9.64 -16.08
C GLY A 185 -1.84 8.38 -15.84
N VAL A 186 -1.28 7.83 -16.92
CA VAL A 186 -0.42 6.65 -16.90
C VAL A 186 1.03 7.08 -16.73
N ILE A 187 1.65 6.76 -15.59
CA ILE A 187 3.11 6.83 -15.47
C ILE A 187 3.70 5.75 -16.37
N SER A 188 4.41 6.13 -17.42
CA SER A 188 5.02 5.18 -18.36
C SER A 188 6.46 4.84 -18.01
N GLN A 189 7.19 5.80 -17.45
CA GLN A 189 8.59 5.64 -17.02
C GLN A 189 8.95 6.64 -15.93
N GLY A 190 9.99 6.32 -15.17
CA GLY A 190 10.59 7.21 -14.18
C GLY A 190 12.10 7.12 -14.21
N GLU A 191 12.76 8.24 -13.93
CA GLU A 191 14.20 8.32 -13.70
C GLU A 191 14.46 8.63 -12.24
N SER A 192 15.36 7.86 -11.63
CA SER A 192 15.74 8.00 -10.23
C SER A 192 17.23 8.30 -10.08
N SER A 193 17.55 9.14 -9.10
CA SER A 193 18.90 9.28 -8.56
C SER A 193 19.21 8.08 -7.65
N ASN A 194 20.42 7.56 -7.72
CA ASN A 194 20.87 6.40 -6.98
C ASN A 194 22.13 6.75 -6.18
N THR A 195 22.55 5.85 -5.30
CA THR A 195 23.78 5.96 -4.53
C THR A 195 24.90 5.15 -5.15
N SER A 196 26.16 5.55 -4.89
CA SER A 196 27.33 4.78 -5.34
C SER A 196 27.46 3.44 -4.62
N GLY A 197 27.96 2.46 -5.32
CA GLY A 197 28.22 1.13 -4.79
C GLY A 197 26.97 0.25 -4.73
N ASN A 198 27.17 -0.96 -4.22
CA ASN A 198 26.10 -1.98 -4.15
C ASN A 198 25.10 -1.75 -3.02
N GLY A 199 25.05 -0.56 -2.44
CA GLY A 199 24.18 -0.21 -1.32
C GLY A 199 24.49 -1.06 -0.10
N LEU A 200 25.45 -0.62 0.71
CA LEU A 200 25.66 -1.21 2.02
C LEU A 200 24.55 -0.67 2.93
N PHE A 201 23.61 -1.52 3.29
CA PHE A 201 22.57 -1.19 4.24
C PHE A 201 22.76 -1.96 5.52
N ASP A 202 22.58 -1.28 6.65
CA ASP A 202 22.31 -1.94 7.91
C ASP A 202 20.88 -2.51 7.83
N TYR A 203 20.76 -3.73 7.39
CA TYR A 203 19.49 -4.42 7.29
C TYR A 203 19.41 -5.50 8.34
N LEU A 204 18.43 -5.41 9.23
CA LEU A 204 17.98 -6.55 10.01
C LEU A 204 17.47 -7.57 9.00
N GLY A 205 18.23 -8.67 8.83
CA GLY A 205 17.87 -9.72 7.90
C GLY A 205 16.53 -10.35 8.28
N TYR A 206 15.47 -9.88 7.65
CA TYR A 206 14.17 -10.51 7.75
C TYR A 206 14.20 -11.76 6.87
N LEU A 207 14.12 -12.92 7.50
CA LEU A 207 13.81 -14.15 6.79
C LEU A 207 12.39 -13.97 6.21
N SER A 208 12.28 -14.06 4.89
CA SER A 208 10.96 -14.08 4.26
C SER A 208 10.17 -15.25 4.82
N THR A 209 9.00 -14.97 5.37
CA THR A 209 8.12 -16.03 5.86
C THR A 209 7.67 -16.87 4.67
N PRO A 210 7.98 -18.18 4.61
CA PRO A 210 7.53 -19.02 3.51
C PRO A 210 6.02 -18.98 3.38
N SER A 211 5.50 -19.07 2.16
CA SER A 211 4.04 -19.01 1.91
C SER A 211 3.26 -20.11 2.64
N LEU A 212 3.88 -21.28 2.87
CA LEU A 212 3.32 -22.32 3.73
C LEU A 212 3.15 -21.88 5.17
N ALA A 213 4.11 -21.12 5.72
CA ALA A 213 3.99 -20.57 7.07
C ALA A 213 2.89 -19.52 7.16
N LEU A 214 2.70 -18.69 6.13
CA LEU A 214 1.57 -17.75 6.05
C LEU A 214 0.23 -18.48 6.02
N LEU A 215 0.13 -19.57 5.27
CA LEU A 215 -1.09 -20.40 5.25
C LEU A 215 -1.34 -21.02 6.62
N ALA A 216 -0.32 -21.54 7.28
CA ALA A 216 -0.41 -22.09 8.63
C ALA A 216 -0.84 -21.03 9.66
N ILE A 217 -0.27 -19.82 9.60
CA ILE A 217 -0.66 -18.68 10.44
C ILE A 217 -2.15 -18.38 10.25
N ARG A 218 -2.61 -18.24 9.01
CA ARG A 218 -4.02 -17.92 8.69
C ARG A 218 -4.97 -19.01 9.21
N THR A 219 -4.62 -20.28 9.00
CA THR A 219 -5.44 -21.41 9.48
C THR A 219 -5.50 -21.46 11.01
N ASN A 220 -4.37 -21.21 11.67
CA ASN A 220 -4.31 -21.15 13.13
C ASN A 220 -5.18 -20.00 13.66
N GLU A 221 -5.01 -18.78 13.14
CA GLU A 221 -5.80 -17.62 13.56
C GLU A 221 -7.31 -17.86 13.36
N GLU A 222 -7.74 -18.43 12.23
CA GLU A 222 -9.13 -18.78 11.98
C GLU A 222 -9.66 -19.77 13.02
N THR A 223 -8.87 -20.77 13.35
CA THR A 223 -9.26 -21.81 14.34
C THR A 223 -9.38 -21.20 15.73
N ARG A 224 -8.40 -20.41 16.18
CA ARG A 224 -8.42 -19.76 17.50
C ARG A 224 -9.57 -18.77 17.62
N GLU A 225 -9.82 -17.97 16.58
CA GLU A 225 -10.95 -17.02 16.54
C GLU A 225 -12.29 -17.75 16.58
N ALA A 226 -12.45 -18.85 15.82
CA ALA A 226 -13.68 -19.63 15.80
C ALA A 226 -13.98 -20.31 17.14
N LEU A 227 -12.97 -20.68 17.90
CA LEU A 227 -13.07 -21.27 19.23
C LEU A 227 -13.09 -20.23 20.36
N GLU A 228 -12.95 -18.96 20.07
CA GLU A 228 -12.75 -17.87 21.03
C GLU A 228 -11.58 -18.14 22.02
N ASP A 229 -10.56 -18.87 21.56
CA ASP A 229 -9.43 -19.32 22.35
C ASP A 229 -8.32 -18.26 22.41
N ILE A 230 -8.52 -17.23 23.20
CA ILE A 230 -7.55 -16.13 23.34
C ILE A 230 -6.27 -16.59 24.06
N ASP A 231 -6.36 -17.53 24.99
CA ASP A 231 -5.17 -18.03 25.69
C ASP A 231 -4.28 -18.84 24.75
N GLY A 232 -4.87 -19.66 23.90
CA GLY A 232 -4.14 -20.34 22.82
C GLY A 232 -3.49 -19.35 21.84
N LYS A 233 -4.18 -18.27 21.47
CA LYS A 233 -3.58 -17.20 20.65
C LYS A 233 -2.36 -16.58 21.33
N CYS A 234 -2.44 -16.31 22.64
CA CYS A 234 -1.32 -15.75 23.41
C CYS A 234 -0.11 -16.70 23.45
N ILE A 235 -0.36 -17.99 23.66
CA ILE A 235 0.71 -19.02 23.66
C ILE A 235 1.37 -19.11 22.29
N ASP A 236 0.57 -19.20 21.23
CA ASP A 236 1.04 -19.33 19.86
C ASP A 236 1.85 -18.10 19.44
N GLY A 237 1.38 -16.90 19.72
CA GLY A 237 2.06 -15.64 19.47
C GLY A 237 3.38 -15.51 20.23
N LYS A 238 3.41 -15.90 21.50
CA LYS A 238 4.62 -15.91 22.32
C LYS A 238 5.67 -16.89 21.76
N LEU A 239 5.24 -18.08 21.38
CA LEU A 239 6.12 -19.10 20.81
C LEU A 239 6.70 -18.62 19.46
N ALA A 240 5.86 -18.09 18.58
CA ALA A 240 6.31 -17.55 17.30
C ALA A 240 7.27 -16.36 17.47
N SER A 241 6.96 -15.42 18.36
CA SER A 241 7.85 -14.29 18.67
C SER A 241 9.18 -14.74 19.21
N THR A 242 9.21 -15.73 20.10
CA THR A 242 10.46 -16.30 20.64
C THR A 242 11.27 -16.98 19.55
N THR A 243 10.62 -17.75 18.67
CA THR A 243 11.28 -18.42 17.54
C THR A 243 11.88 -17.41 16.56
N VAL A 244 11.14 -16.36 16.19
CA VAL A 244 11.65 -15.31 15.31
C VAL A 244 12.81 -14.56 15.94
N ARG A 245 12.73 -14.21 17.23
CA ARG A 245 13.81 -13.51 17.93
C ARG A 245 15.09 -14.36 18.02
N THR A 246 14.95 -15.65 18.29
CA THR A 246 16.11 -16.56 18.39
C THR A 246 16.70 -16.93 17.03
N ALA A 247 15.87 -17.10 16.00
CA ALA A 247 16.31 -17.55 14.70
C ALA A 247 16.69 -16.42 13.73
N ALA A 248 16.10 -15.24 13.86
CA ALA A 248 16.24 -14.15 12.91
C ALA A 248 17.09 -12.97 13.40
N TYR A 249 17.19 -12.76 14.69
CA TYR A 249 17.99 -11.66 15.24
C TYR A 249 19.49 -11.99 15.18
N GLY A 250 20.22 -11.15 14.46
CA GLY A 250 21.68 -11.21 14.42
C GLY A 250 22.25 -12.33 13.56
N LEU A 251 21.49 -12.86 12.62
CA LEU A 251 22.06 -13.69 11.57
C LEU A 251 23.12 -12.88 10.81
N THR A 252 24.27 -13.49 10.56
CA THR A 252 25.28 -12.93 9.67
C THR A 252 24.75 -12.91 8.24
N ASN A 253 25.42 -12.17 7.35
CA ASN A 253 25.09 -12.15 5.93
C ASN A 253 25.15 -13.53 5.24
N ASN A 254 25.73 -14.54 5.88
CA ASN A 254 25.73 -15.94 5.44
C ASN A 254 24.63 -16.79 6.11
N GLY A 255 23.85 -16.23 7.03
CA GLY A 255 22.71 -16.89 7.66
C GLY A 255 23.05 -17.98 8.69
N ILE A 256 24.30 -18.12 9.11
CA ILE A 256 24.74 -19.28 9.91
C ILE A 256 24.98 -18.92 11.39
N LEU A 257 25.47 -17.72 11.68
CA LEU A 257 25.88 -17.36 13.04
C LEU A 257 25.14 -16.12 13.55
N PHE A 258 24.65 -16.22 14.78
CA PHE A 258 24.10 -15.08 15.51
C PHE A 258 25.24 -14.20 16.03
N THR A 259 25.32 -12.96 15.55
CA THR A 259 26.39 -12.03 15.96
C THR A 259 25.91 -10.95 16.94
N GLY A 260 24.60 -10.83 17.16
CA GLY A 260 24.01 -9.76 17.99
C GLY A 260 24.06 -8.37 17.38
N TYR A 261 24.51 -8.23 16.14
CA TYR A 261 24.62 -6.96 15.42
C TYR A 261 23.74 -6.96 14.15
N PRO A 262 23.36 -5.77 13.65
CA PRO A 262 22.69 -5.65 12.36
C PRO A 262 23.47 -6.36 11.26
N VAL A 263 22.76 -7.03 10.37
CA VAL A 263 23.39 -7.68 9.20
C VAL A 263 23.63 -6.60 8.15
N VAL A 264 24.90 -6.44 7.79
CA VAL A 264 25.32 -5.53 6.72
C VAL A 264 25.54 -6.33 5.44
N GLY A 265 24.94 -5.91 4.33
CA GLY A 265 25.05 -6.63 3.07
C GLY A 265 24.67 -5.78 1.87
N TYR A 266 24.86 -6.35 0.68
CA TYR A 266 24.48 -5.70 -0.55
C TYR A 266 22.97 -5.79 -0.78
N GLN A 267 22.34 -4.68 -1.19
CA GLN A 267 20.90 -4.59 -1.37
C GLN A 267 20.32 -5.70 -2.27
N ASN A 268 21.01 -6.06 -3.34
CA ASN A 268 20.59 -7.10 -4.27
C ASN A 268 20.75 -8.54 -3.74
N ARG A 269 21.37 -8.73 -2.58
CA ARG A 269 21.60 -10.02 -1.92
C ARG A 269 20.79 -10.18 -0.63
N ILE A 270 20.21 -9.13 -0.13
CA ILE A 270 19.37 -9.16 1.06
C ILE A 270 18.06 -9.86 0.73
N GLN A 271 17.63 -10.80 1.57
CA GLN A 271 16.30 -11.39 1.46
C GLN A 271 15.26 -10.41 1.98
N SER A 272 14.14 -10.31 1.27
CA SER A 272 12.99 -9.54 1.73
C SER A 272 11.76 -10.45 1.82
N SER A 273 10.76 -10.01 2.57
CA SER A 273 9.47 -10.71 2.67
C SER A 273 8.69 -10.73 1.34
N GLY A 274 9.17 -10.01 0.34
CA GLY A 274 8.51 -9.86 -0.96
C GLY A 274 8.79 -10.99 -1.94
N THR A 275 8.91 -12.22 -1.46
CA THR A 275 9.07 -13.40 -2.33
C THR A 275 7.76 -14.05 -2.70
N CYS A 276 6.66 -13.68 -2.04
CA CYS A 276 5.35 -14.17 -2.43
C CYS A 276 4.95 -13.60 -3.80
N LEU A 277 4.19 -14.39 -4.54
CA LEU A 277 3.72 -14.07 -5.89
C LEU A 277 2.20 -13.94 -5.85
N ASP A 278 1.65 -12.96 -6.56
CA ASP A 278 0.23 -12.66 -6.62
C ASP A 278 -0.38 -12.88 -8.01
N SER A 279 0.26 -13.70 -8.82
CA SER A 279 -0.25 -14.12 -10.13
C SER A 279 -1.17 -15.33 -10.02
N PRO A 280 -2.25 -15.42 -10.81
CA PRO A 280 -3.10 -16.62 -10.90
C PRO A 280 -2.35 -17.87 -11.32
N GLU A 281 -1.24 -17.74 -12.04
CA GLU A 281 -0.40 -18.85 -12.51
C GLU A 281 0.49 -19.41 -11.40
N ASP A 282 0.70 -18.65 -10.33
CA ASP A 282 1.56 -19.08 -9.24
C ASP A 282 0.87 -20.14 -8.38
N LEU A 283 1.65 -21.08 -7.88
CA LEU A 283 1.15 -22.08 -6.95
C LEU A 283 0.60 -21.42 -5.69
N ARG A 284 -0.47 -21.95 -5.10
CA ARG A 284 -1.08 -21.41 -3.88
C ARG A 284 -0.11 -21.29 -2.71
N ILE A 285 0.92 -22.14 -2.66
CA ILE A 285 1.95 -22.10 -1.61
C ILE A 285 2.89 -20.90 -1.74
N THR A 286 2.91 -20.22 -2.90
CA THR A 286 3.70 -19.03 -3.16
C THR A 286 2.85 -17.75 -3.14
N THR A 287 1.54 -17.86 -2.93
CA THR A 287 0.63 -16.72 -2.94
C THR A 287 0.89 -15.76 -1.78
N CYS A 288 0.60 -14.50 -2.03
CA CYS A 288 0.68 -13.46 -1.02
C CYS A 288 -0.45 -13.58 0.01
N PRO A 289 -0.26 -13.08 1.25
CA PRO A 289 -1.27 -13.19 2.32
C PRO A 289 -2.61 -12.53 1.97
N TRP A 290 -2.58 -11.50 1.13
CA TRP A 290 -3.74 -10.73 0.66
C TRP A 290 -4.40 -11.31 -0.60
N ASP A 291 -3.89 -12.42 -1.13
CA ASP A 291 -4.41 -13.00 -2.37
C ASP A 291 -5.86 -13.48 -2.19
N PRO A 292 -6.80 -13.02 -3.03
CA PRO A 292 -8.21 -13.36 -2.88
C PRO A 292 -8.53 -14.85 -3.17
N ARG A 293 -7.60 -15.61 -3.73
CA ARG A 293 -7.74 -17.06 -3.92
C ARG A 293 -7.64 -17.81 -2.59
N VAL A 294 -7.00 -17.21 -1.58
CA VAL A 294 -6.96 -17.75 -0.23
C VAL A 294 -8.22 -17.29 0.49
N LYS A 295 -9.21 -18.15 0.56
CA LYS A 295 -10.51 -17.87 1.17
C LYS A 295 -10.49 -18.16 2.67
N GLY A 296 -11.43 -17.55 3.39
CA GLY A 296 -11.72 -17.84 4.78
C GLY A 296 -11.35 -16.69 5.72
N LEU A 297 -10.13 -16.20 5.65
CA LEU A 297 -9.68 -15.07 6.47
C LEU A 297 -9.63 -13.76 5.69
N TYR A 298 -10.10 -12.69 6.31
CA TYR A 298 -9.90 -11.35 5.81
C TYR A 298 -8.52 -10.84 6.24
N TYR A 299 -7.79 -10.31 5.29
CA TYR A 299 -6.54 -9.61 5.53
C TYR A 299 -6.82 -8.13 5.75
N HIS A 300 -6.37 -7.60 6.88
CA HIS A 300 -6.43 -6.19 7.20
C HIS A 300 -5.03 -5.64 7.40
N GLU A 301 -4.76 -4.51 6.79
CA GLU A 301 -3.53 -3.76 6.99
C GLU A 301 -3.89 -2.31 7.27
N THR A 302 -3.61 -1.87 8.49
CA THR A 302 -3.77 -0.49 8.94
C THR A 302 -2.40 0.14 9.04
N SER A 303 -2.19 1.25 8.34
CA SER A 303 -0.89 1.91 8.25
C SER A 303 -1.07 3.42 8.25
N PHE A 304 -0.43 4.10 9.19
CA PHE A 304 -0.53 5.54 9.36
C PHE A 304 0.79 6.11 9.87
N SER A 305 1.07 7.36 9.50
CA SER A 305 2.25 8.08 9.96
C SER A 305 1.87 9.13 10.99
N VAL A 306 2.52 9.08 12.15
CA VAL A 306 2.38 10.05 13.24
C VAL A 306 3.63 10.91 13.27
N ALA A 307 3.49 12.24 13.36
CA ALA A 307 4.61 13.17 13.45
C ALA A 307 5.54 12.82 14.62
N LEU A 308 6.87 12.89 14.43
CA LEU A 308 7.85 12.54 15.47
C LEU A 308 7.60 13.25 16.80
N SER A 309 7.13 14.49 16.78
CA SER A 309 6.76 15.25 17.97
C SER A 309 5.63 14.65 18.79
N GLN A 310 4.78 13.82 18.17
CA GLN A 310 3.59 13.21 18.78
C GLN A 310 3.79 11.74 19.12
N VAL A 311 4.83 11.09 18.60
CA VAL A 311 5.04 9.64 18.71
C VAL A 311 5.08 9.16 20.14
N LYS A 312 5.74 9.89 21.04
CA LYS A 312 5.81 9.52 22.47
C LYS A 312 4.42 9.41 23.09
N ASN A 313 3.56 10.38 22.84
CA ASN A 313 2.20 10.40 23.37
C ASN A 313 1.33 9.32 22.74
N PHE A 314 1.47 9.11 21.43
CA PHE A 314 0.77 8.03 20.73
C PHE A 314 1.16 6.66 21.31
N ILE A 315 2.44 6.38 21.50
CA ILE A 315 2.90 5.12 22.10
C ILE A 315 2.36 4.96 23.52
N ALA A 316 2.32 6.02 24.32
CA ALA A 316 1.77 5.97 25.69
C ALA A 316 0.26 5.59 25.69
N ASP A 317 -0.52 6.12 24.74
CA ASP A 317 -1.93 5.73 24.61
C ASP A 317 -2.07 4.25 24.24
N ILE A 318 -1.21 3.73 23.34
CA ILE A 318 -1.24 2.30 22.97
C ILE A 318 -0.82 1.42 24.16
N GLN A 319 0.20 1.83 24.92
CA GLN A 319 0.60 1.11 26.14
C GLN A 319 -0.55 1.05 27.14
N LYS A 320 -1.30 2.14 27.30
CA LYS A 320 -2.47 2.17 28.19
C LYS A 320 -3.59 1.23 27.70
N LEU A 321 -3.82 1.12 26.39
CA LEU A 321 -4.75 0.12 25.84
C LEU A 321 -4.30 -1.31 26.18
N VAL A 322 -3.00 -1.60 26.05
CA VAL A 322 -2.43 -2.91 26.41
C VAL A 322 -2.54 -3.18 27.91
N GLU A 323 -2.36 -2.17 28.77
CA GLU A 323 -2.57 -2.30 30.22
C GLU A 323 -4.03 -2.64 30.56
N LEU A 324 -4.98 -2.04 29.85
CA LEU A 324 -6.41 -2.30 30.06
C LEU A 324 -6.85 -3.65 29.49
N GLU A 325 -6.27 -4.06 28.36
CA GLU A 325 -6.60 -5.30 27.65
C GLU A 325 -5.30 -6.07 27.27
N PRO A 326 -4.63 -6.74 28.22
CA PRO A 326 -3.31 -7.32 27.98
C PRO A 326 -3.28 -8.42 26.91
N LYS A 327 -4.43 -9.05 26.64
CA LYS A 327 -4.54 -10.11 25.63
C LYS A 327 -4.89 -9.60 24.22
N SER A 328 -5.14 -8.30 24.05
CA SER A 328 -5.60 -7.71 22.78
C SER A 328 -4.61 -7.87 21.63
N PHE A 329 -3.31 -7.94 21.94
CA PHE A 329 -2.24 -8.13 20.97
C PHE A 329 -1.73 -9.58 20.87
N CYS A 330 -2.48 -10.52 21.44
CA CYS A 330 -2.18 -11.94 21.27
C CYS A 330 -2.54 -12.43 19.87
N GLY A 331 -1.69 -13.28 19.31
CA GLY A 331 -1.91 -13.94 18.02
C GLY A 331 -0.63 -14.09 17.20
N LEU A 332 -0.65 -14.99 16.25
CA LEU A 332 0.42 -15.18 15.27
C LEU A 332 0.48 -14.03 14.25
N ASP A 333 -0.65 -13.40 13.97
CA ASP A 333 -0.78 -12.24 13.09
C ASP A 333 -0.01 -11.01 13.64
N LEU A 334 0.04 -10.85 14.96
CA LEU A 334 0.72 -9.75 15.65
C LEU A 334 2.02 -10.18 16.33
N TYR A 335 2.56 -11.36 16.02
CA TYR A 335 3.76 -11.88 16.69
C TYR A 335 4.99 -10.97 16.59
N SER A 336 5.08 -10.18 15.53
CA SER A 336 6.12 -9.16 15.36
C SER A 336 5.80 -7.83 16.02
N GLY A 337 4.60 -7.68 16.59
CA GLY A 337 4.11 -6.44 17.15
C GLY A 337 3.74 -5.42 16.09
N ILE A 338 3.67 -4.15 16.49
CA ILE A 338 3.43 -3.01 15.60
C ILE A 338 4.74 -2.66 14.90
N PHE A 339 4.75 -2.73 13.57
CA PHE A 339 5.94 -2.42 12.80
C PHE A 339 6.11 -0.90 12.68
N MET A 340 7.29 -0.39 13.03
CA MET A 340 7.58 1.04 13.06
C MET A 340 8.68 1.37 12.05
N ARG A 341 8.43 2.41 11.23
CA ARG A 341 9.39 2.88 10.23
C ARG A 341 9.53 4.39 10.27
N TYR A 342 10.76 4.87 10.26
CA TYR A 342 11.03 6.31 10.10
C TYR A 342 10.77 6.76 8.68
N VAL A 343 10.03 7.86 8.53
CA VAL A 343 9.68 8.45 7.24
C VAL A 343 9.98 9.95 7.28
N THR A 344 10.84 10.38 6.38
CA THR A 344 11.21 11.80 6.24
C THR A 344 10.07 12.61 5.60
N THR A 345 10.13 13.92 5.79
CA THR A 345 9.30 14.87 5.03
C THR A 345 9.61 14.77 3.54
N SER A 346 8.64 15.11 2.69
CA SER A 346 8.72 15.01 1.22
C SER A 346 8.19 16.27 0.54
N SER A 347 8.74 16.59 -0.64
CA SER A 347 8.20 17.65 -1.50
C SER A 347 6.91 17.26 -2.22
N ALA A 348 6.61 15.96 -2.31
CA ALA A 348 5.39 15.47 -2.97
C ALA A 348 4.14 16.06 -2.31
N TYR A 349 3.20 16.56 -3.12
CA TYR A 349 2.01 17.25 -2.60
C TYR A 349 1.12 16.37 -1.73
N LEU A 350 1.09 15.06 -1.98
CA LEU A 350 0.40 14.06 -1.17
C LEU A 350 1.37 13.15 -0.41
N GLY A 351 2.63 13.57 -0.26
CA GLY A 351 3.66 12.91 0.55
C GLY A 351 3.56 13.30 2.04
N LYS A 352 4.52 12.84 2.84
CA LYS A 352 4.55 13.19 4.27
C LYS A 352 5.03 14.63 4.43
N GLN A 353 4.31 15.40 5.24
CA GLN A 353 4.55 16.84 5.41
C GLN A 353 5.61 17.13 6.49
N VAL A 354 5.84 16.19 7.39
CA VAL A 354 6.80 16.28 8.49
C VAL A 354 7.45 14.93 8.70
N ASP A 355 8.63 14.91 9.29
CA ASP A 355 9.28 13.69 9.73
C ASP A 355 8.39 12.96 10.73
N SER A 356 8.20 11.68 10.50
CA SER A 356 7.21 10.88 11.18
C SER A 356 7.67 9.43 11.40
N ILE A 357 6.96 8.73 12.26
CA ILE A 357 7.01 7.27 12.30
C ILE A 357 5.73 6.73 11.67
N ASN A 358 5.91 5.87 10.69
CA ASN A 358 4.84 5.07 10.14
C ASN A 358 4.68 3.81 10.97
N PHE A 359 3.45 3.57 11.42
CA PHE A 359 3.05 2.39 12.16
C PHE A 359 2.23 1.49 11.26
N ASP A 360 2.62 0.22 11.17
CA ASP A 360 1.88 -0.80 10.42
C ASP A 360 1.36 -1.87 11.38
N LEU A 361 0.06 -2.13 11.31
CA LEU A 361 -0.60 -3.25 11.96
C LEU A 361 -1.21 -4.14 10.87
N THR A 362 -0.82 -5.40 10.89
CA THR A 362 -1.37 -6.42 10.00
C THR A 362 -2.04 -7.48 10.83
N TYR A 363 -3.28 -7.82 10.50
CA TYR A 363 -3.99 -8.87 11.18
C TYR A 363 -4.99 -9.58 10.27
N TYR A 364 -5.38 -10.76 10.69
CA TYR A 364 -6.38 -11.59 10.01
C TYR A 364 -7.59 -11.78 10.92
N ARG A 365 -8.76 -11.85 10.32
CA ARG A 365 -9.98 -12.30 10.97
C ARG A 365 -10.80 -13.20 10.07
N SER A 366 -11.64 -14.04 10.67
CA SER A 366 -12.65 -14.82 9.95
C SER A 366 -13.85 -13.94 9.54
N LYS A 367 -14.95 -14.55 9.12
CA LYS A 367 -16.21 -13.83 8.87
C LYS A 367 -16.83 -13.23 10.13
N ALA A 368 -16.43 -13.70 11.32
CA ALA A 368 -16.77 -13.07 12.58
C ALA A 368 -15.80 -11.92 12.89
N PRO A 369 -16.20 -10.94 13.72
CA PRO A 369 -15.27 -9.95 14.23
C PRO A 369 -14.12 -10.64 14.99
N ARG A 370 -12.90 -10.06 14.88
CA ARG A 370 -11.74 -10.54 15.62
C ARG A 370 -11.94 -10.31 17.13
N LEU A 371 -11.46 -11.22 17.95
CA LEU A 371 -11.37 -10.95 19.40
C LEU A 371 -10.54 -9.68 19.62
N TYR A 372 -11.06 -8.77 20.44
CA TYR A 372 -10.49 -7.43 20.65
C TYR A 372 -10.42 -6.56 19.35
N GLU A 373 -11.37 -6.69 18.44
CA GLU A 373 -11.50 -5.84 17.26
C GLU A 373 -11.60 -4.36 17.64
N ASP A 374 -12.30 -4.06 18.76
CA ASP A 374 -12.44 -2.72 19.33
C ASP A 374 -11.11 -2.04 19.61
N ILE A 375 -10.11 -2.77 20.09
CA ILE A 375 -8.77 -2.21 20.37
C ILE A 375 -8.07 -1.80 19.08
N LEU A 376 -8.14 -2.61 18.02
CA LEU A 376 -7.53 -2.29 16.73
C LEU A 376 -8.24 -1.11 16.06
N GLU A 377 -9.57 -1.05 16.14
CA GLU A 377 -10.36 0.08 15.65
C GLU A 377 -10.04 1.37 16.43
N GLU A 378 -9.84 1.27 17.75
CA GLU A 378 -9.49 2.43 18.59
C GLU A 378 -8.09 2.95 18.24
N ILE A 379 -7.10 2.07 18.04
CA ILE A 379 -5.74 2.47 17.63
C ILE A 379 -5.78 3.23 16.31
N GLU A 380 -6.54 2.76 15.32
CA GLU A 380 -6.72 3.44 14.04
C GLU A 380 -7.30 4.85 14.24
N GLN A 381 -8.35 4.97 15.07
CA GLN A 381 -8.99 6.25 15.34
C GLN A 381 -8.12 7.19 16.20
N ILE A 382 -7.37 6.66 17.17
CA ILE A 382 -6.35 7.43 17.91
C ILE A 382 -5.34 8.04 16.94
N ALA A 383 -4.76 7.22 16.07
CA ALA A 383 -3.75 7.70 15.12
C ALA A 383 -4.31 8.77 14.19
N ILE A 384 -5.45 8.51 13.56
CA ILE A 384 -6.01 9.35 12.50
C ILE A 384 -6.66 10.62 13.05
N PHE A 385 -7.40 10.54 14.17
CA PHE A 385 -8.21 11.65 14.66
C PHE A 385 -7.60 12.36 15.88
N LYS A 386 -6.98 11.64 16.83
CA LYS A 386 -6.37 12.26 18.00
C LYS A 386 -5.01 12.87 17.67
N TYR A 387 -4.19 12.16 16.89
CA TYR A 387 -2.83 12.58 16.54
C TYR A 387 -2.69 13.10 15.10
N ASN A 388 -3.79 13.33 14.39
CA ASN A 388 -3.82 13.84 13.03
C ASN A 388 -2.92 13.04 12.06
N GLY A 389 -2.74 11.74 12.29
CA GLY A 389 -1.89 10.86 11.50
C GLY A 389 -2.32 10.79 10.04
N LEU A 390 -1.35 10.61 9.15
CA LEU A 390 -1.58 10.49 7.72
C LEU A 390 -1.71 9.01 7.33
N PRO A 391 -2.79 8.58 6.69
CA PRO A 391 -2.91 7.21 6.21
C PRO A 391 -1.89 6.91 5.11
N HIS A 392 -1.52 5.65 4.96
CA HIS A 392 -0.75 5.19 3.81
C HIS A 392 -1.70 4.97 2.62
N TRP A 393 -1.45 5.61 1.49
CA TRP A 393 -2.35 5.60 0.33
C TRP A 393 -2.60 4.22 -0.28
N GLY A 394 -1.64 3.32 -0.21
CA GLY A 394 -1.73 1.94 -0.73
C GLY A 394 -2.26 0.92 0.27
N LYS A 395 -2.78 1.35 1.43
CA LYS A 395 -3.26 0.49 2.51
C LYS A 395 -4.55 1.07 3.10
N ASN A 396 -5.01 0.53 4.20
CA ASN A 396 -6.13 1.04 5.00
C ASN A 396 -7.54 0.83 4.45
N ARG A 397 -8.47 0.89 5.39
CA ARG A 397 -9.91 0.89 5.17
C ARG A 397 -10.42 2.31 4.89
N ASN A 398 -11.68 2.47 4.51
CA ASN A 398 -12.25 3.81 4.20
C ASN A 398 -12.14 4.79 5.37
N VAL A 399 -12.33 4.31 6.60
CA VAL A 399 -12.30 5.12 7.83
C VAL A 399 -11.02 5.95 7.93
N ALA A 400 -9.88 5.38 7.57
CA ALA A 400 -8.58 6.06 7.64
C ALA A 400 -8.47 7.29 6.72
N PHE A 401 -9.27 7.34 5.66
CA PHE A 401 -9.25 8.44 4.67
C PHE A 401 -10.31 9.51 4.91
N ILE A 402 -11.17 9.37 5.92
CA ILE A 402 -12.19 10.39 6.26
C ILE A 402 -11.49 11.72 6.58
N GLY A 403 -11.75 12.74 5.76
CA GLY A 403 -11.09 14.05 5.88
C GLY A 403 -9.60 14.04 5.58
N GLY A 404 -9.05 12.92 5.08
CA GLY A 404 -7.61 12.73 4.89
C GLY A 404 -6.95 13.76 4.00
N ILE A 405 -7.59 14.15 2.89
CA ILE A 405 -7.04 15.14 1.96
C ILE A 405 -6.79 16.51 2.61
N ASN A 406 -7.62 16.90 3.56
CA ASN A 406 -7.51 18.20 4.25
C ASN A 406 -6.28 18.31 5.16
N LYS A 407 -5.61 17.19 5.40
CA LYS A 407 -4.36 17.14 6.20
C LYS A 407 -3.11 17.50 5.38
N TYR A 408 -3.24 17.63 4.04
CA TYR A 408 -2.13 17.94 3.15
C TYR A 408 -2.13 19.41 2.77
N GLU A 409 -1.07 20.13 3.10
CA GLU A 409 -0.92 21.58 2.82
C GLU A 409 -1.04 21.90 1.32
N ASN A 410 -0.52 21.01 0.48
CA ASN A 410 -0.52 21.18 -0.96
C ASN A 410 -1.70 20.49 -1.68
N ALA A 411 -2.74 20.05 -0.95
CA ALA A 411 -3.92 19.43 -1.53
C ALA A 411 -4.54 20.25 -2.67
N ASN A 412 -4.73 21.55 -2.45
CA ASN A 412 -5.30 22.45 -3.47
C ASN A 412 -4.42 22.57 -4.72
N LYS A 413 -3.08 22.53 -4.57
CA LYS A 413 -2.17 22.53 -5.71
C LYS A 413 -2.28 21.22 -6.48
N PHE A 414 -2.34 20.09 -5.78
CA PHE A 414 -2.56 18.79 -6.39
C PHE A 414 -3.87 18.73 -7.19
N LEU A 415 -4.98 19.21 -6.61
CA LEU A 415 -6.28 19.21 -7.26
C LEU A 415 -6.33 20.10 -8.51
N LYS A 416 -5.63 21.24 -8.50
CA LYS A 416 -5.48 22.09 -9.70
C LYS A 416 -4.76 21.35 -10.82
N ILE A 417 -3.66 20.66 -10.51
CA ILE A 417 -2.92 19.86 -11.50
C ILE A 417 -3.77 18.69 -11.99
N LYS A 418 -4.49 18.00 -11.12
CA LYS A 418 -5.43 16.95 -11.51
C LYS A 418 -6.47 17.47 -12.51
N GLN A 419 -7.03 18.65 -12.28
CA GLN A 419 -8.00 19.25 -13.20
C GLN A 419 -7.41 19.59 -14.58
N ILE A 420 -6.13 19.98 -14.62
CA ILE A 420 -5.41 20.25 -15.87
C ILE A 420 -5.10 18.94 -16.62
N TYR A 421 -4.70 17.88 -15.90
CA TYR A 421 -4.25 16.61 -16.48
C TYR A 421 -5.42 15.72 -16.90
N ASP A 422 -6.48 15.74 -16.14
CA ASP A 422 -7.67 14.93 -16.36
C ASP A 422 -8.97 15.73 -16.13
N PRO A 423 -9.25 16.72 -17.00
CA PRO A 423 -10.40 17.62 -16.84
C PRO A 423 -11.74 16.88 -16.88
N SER A 424 -11.79 15.75 -17.57
CA SER A 424 -13.01 14.93 -17.70
C SER A 424 -13.13 13.85 -16.62
N GLY A 425 -12.15 13.74 -15.72
CA GLY A 425 -12.13 12.73 -14.68
C GLY A 425 -12.07 11.28 -15.20
N LEU A 426 -11.39 11.03 -16.33
CA LEU A 426 -11.27 9.69 -16.89
C LEU A 426 -10.58 8.73 -15.92
N PHE A 427 -9.53 9.22 -15.24
CA PHE A 427 -8.76 8.47 -14.25
C PHE A 427 -9.36 8.49 -12.85
N SER A 428 -10.43 9.25 -12.65
CA SER A 428 -11.18 9.27 -11.39
C SER A 428 -12.10 8.05 -11.27
N SER A 429 -12.31 7.62 -10.02
CA SER A 429 -13.40 6.75 -9.61
C SER A 429 -14.19 7.42 -8.48
N LYS A 430 -15.41 6.95 -8.21
CA LYS A 430 -16.23 7.46 -7.10
C LYS A 430 -15.40 7.49 -5.80
N TRP A 431 -14.66 6.42 -5.53
CA TRP A 431 -13.83 6.32 -4.33
C TRP A 431 -12.68 7.35 -4.32
N THR A 432 -11.94 7.50 -5.44
CA THR A 432 -10.85 8.51 -5.50
C THR A 432 -11.38 9.93 -5.37
N ASP A 433 -12.53 10.23 -5.95
CA ASP A 433 -13.17 11.56 -5.85
C ASP A 433 -13.63 11.85 -4.42
N GLN A 434 -14.15 10.84 -3.71
CA GLN A 434 -14.50 10.95 -2.28
C GLN A 434 -13.26 11.18 -1.41
N VAL A 435 -12.18 10.41 -1.62
CA VAL A 435 -10.91 10.57 -0.89
C VAL A 435 -10.28 11.93 -1.11
N LEU A 436 -10.37 12.44 -2.33
CA LEU A 436 -9.85 13.76 -2.71
C LEU A 436 -10.79 14.92 -2.37
N GLY A 437 -11.94 14.65 -1.75
CA GLY A 437 -12.91 15.67 -1.38
C GLY A 437 -13.61 16.33 -2.57
N LEU A 438 -13.59 15.71 -3.75
CA LEU A 438 -14.26 16.20 -4.97
C LEU A 438 -15.73 15.79 -5.02
N ASN A 439 -16.13 14.79 -4.25
CA ASN A 439 -17.51 14.33 -4.12
C ASN A 439 -18.03 14.63 -2.71
N LYS A 440 -19.27 15.15 -2.64
CA LYS A 440 -19.95 15.51 -1.38
C LYS A 440 -20.47 14.31 -0.58
N ASP A 441 -20.61 13.13 -1.21
CA ASP A 441 -21.22 11.95 -0.60
C ASP A 441 -20.39 11.36 0.57
N GLY A 442 -19.16 11.85 0.80
CA GLY A 442 -18.27 11.33 1.83
C GLY A 442 -17.80 9.89 1.55
N LEU A 443 -16.86 9.40 2.37
CA LEU A 443 -16.31 8.04 2.26
C LEU A 443 -17.07 7.00 3.07
N SER A 444 -17.86 7.44 4.03
CA SER A 444 -18.63 6.54 4.91
C SER A 444 -19.76 5.88 4.14
N ILE A 445 -19.77 4.55 4.16
CA ILE A 445 -20.87 3.74 3.62
C ILE A 445 -21.58 3.14 4.82
N VAL A 446 -22.70 3.76 5.19
CA VAL A 446 -23.51 3.33 6.35
C VAL A 446 -24.42 2.17 5.96
N LYS A 447 -24.23 1.02 6.60
CA LYS A 447 -25.03 -0.19 6.45
C LYS A 447 -24.81 -1.11 7.65
N GLU A 448 -25.60 -2.19 7.79
CA GLU A 448 -25.37 -3.23 8.79
C GLU A 448 -23.92 -3.74 8.70
N GLY A 449 -23.23 -3.81 9.84
CA GLY A 449 -21.85 -4.28 9.95
C GLY A 449 -20.78 -3.37 9.32
N CYS A 450 -21.10 -2.14 8.92
CA CYS A 450 -20.17 -1.28 8.19
C CYS A 450 -18.89 -0.93 8.95
N ALA A 451 -18.95 -0.83 10.29
CA ALA A 451 -17.77 -0.47 11.08
C ALA A 451 -16.74 -1.60 11.07
N LEU A 452 -17.19 -2.84 11.19
CA LEU A 452 -16.32 -4.02 11.13
C LEU A 452 -15.57 -4.14 9.78
N GLU A 453 -16.19 -3.67 8.70
CA GLU A 453 -15.56 -3.60 7.37
C GLU A 453 -14.71 -2.33 7.17
N GLY A 454 -14.66 -1.44 8.16
CA GLY A 454 -13.99 -0.14 8.07
C GLY A 454 -14.58 0.79 7.02
N LEU A 455 -15.87 0.62 6.71
CA LEU A 455 -16.64 1.45 5.79
C LEU A 455 -17.27 2.66 6.45
N CYS A 456 -17.49 2.58 7.76
CA CYS A 456 -18.02 3.66 8.60
C CYS A 456 -17.37 3.62 9.99
N ILE A 457 -17.48 4.70 10.74
CA ILE A 457 -17.33 4.69 12.21
C ILE A 457 -18.70 4.40 12.78
N CYS A 458 -18.81 3.49 13.72
CA CYS A 458 -20.11 3.13 14.25
C CYS A 458 -20.75 4.31 15.02
N SER A 459 -22.07 4.47 14.87
CA SER A 459 -22.91 5.37 15.68
C SER A 459 -24.09 4.66 16.32
N GLU A 460 -24.37 3.46 15.84
CA GLU A 460 -25.43 2.59 16.29
C GLU A 460 -24.94 1.14 16.35
N ASP A 461 -25.57 0.31 17.18
CA ASP A 461 -25.17 -1.10 17.38
C ASP A 461 -25.28 -1.91 16.08
N VAL A 462 -26.22 -1.59 15.19
CA VAL A 462 -26.39 -2.26 13.90
C VAL A 462 -25.18 -2.10 12.97
N HIS A 463 -24.36 -1.07 13.18
CA HIS A 463 -23.11 -0.88 12.43
C HIS A 463 -22.00 -1.86 12.83
N CYS A 464 -22.19 -2.56 13.96
CA CYS A 464 -21.35 -3.64 14.46
C CYS A 464 -21.98 -5.03 14.15
N ALA A 465 -21.95 -5.97 15.10
CA ALA A 465 -22.57 -7.29 14.97
C ALA A 465 -23.32 -7.66 16.26
N PRO A 466 -24.45 -7.01 16.56
CA PRO A 466 -25.15 -7.19 17.85
C PRO A 466 -25.63 -8.63 18.07
N LYS A 467 -25.96 -9.36 17.00
CA LYS A 467 -26.31 -10.79 17.06
C LYS A 467 -25.16 -11.70 17.53
N LYS A 468 -23.93 -11.18 17.51
CA LYS A 468 -22.71 -11.86 17.97
C LYS A 468 -22.13 -11.22 19.24
N GLY A 469 -22.88 -10.32 19.89
CA GLY A 469 -22.47 -9.62 21.10
C GLY A 469 -21.52 -8.43 20.87
N TYR A 470 -21.41 -7.91 19.65
CA TYR A 470 -20.59 -6.73 19.36
C TYR A 470 -21.47 -5.49 19.19
N PHE A 471 -21.21 -4.50 20.02
CA PHE A 471 -22.01 -3.26 20.10
C PHE A 471 -21.13 -2.03 19.92
N CYS A 472 -21.72 -0.92 19.47
CA CYS A 472 -21.01 0.34 19.28
C CYS A 472 -20.75 1.02 20.62
N ARG A 473 -19.50 1.14 21.03
CA ARG A 473 -19.08 1.71 22.32
C ARG A 473 -18.02 2.79 22.13
N PRO A 474 -17.86 3.70 23.10
CA PRO A 474 -16.72 4.60 23.13
C PRO A 474 -15.41 3.85 23.31
N GLY A 475 -14.32 4.40 22.80
CA GLY A 475 -12.98 3.88 23.04
C GLY A 475 -12.59 3.93 24.52
N LYS A 476 -11.69 3.06 24.95
CA LYS A 476 -11.23 2.91 26.35
C LYS A 476 -10.21 3.99 26.75
N VAL A 477 -9.42 4.49 25.82
CA VAL A 477 -8.38 5.51 26.02
C VAL A 477 -8.73 6.81 25.28
N TYR A 478 -9.36 6.70 24.13
CA TYR A 478 -9.85 7.82 23.34
C TYR A 478 -11.38 7.81 23.31
N GLY A 479 -12.01 8.45 24.28
CA GLY A 479 -13.47 8.43 24.45
C GLY A 479 -14.29 8.96 23.27
N ASN A 480 -13.67 9.72 22.35
CA ASN A 480 -14.30 10.15 21.09
C ASN A 480 -14.27 9.06 20.00
N ALA A 481 -13.45 8.03 20.15
CA ALA A 481 -13.50 6.88 19.27
C ALA A 481 -14.82 6.13 19.48
N ARG A 482 -15.31 5.51 18.40
CA ARG A 482 -16.50 4.65 18.41
C ARG A 482 -16.11 3.32 17.78
N VAL A 483 -16.19 2.26 18.56
CA VAL A 483 -15.64 0.94 18.25
C VAL A 483 -16.65 -0.17 18.48
N CYS A 484 -16.50 -1.29 17.79
CA CYS A 484 -17.36 -2.47 17.97
C CYS A 484 -16.80 -3.37 19.07
N ALA A 485 -17.19 -3.09 20.32
CA ALA A 485 -16.75 -3.83 21.48
C ALA A 485 -17.65 -5.05 21.76
N LYS A 486 -17.02 -6.16 22.16
CA LYS A 486 -17.74 -7.37 22.61
C LYS A 486 -18.22 -7.20 24.05
N GLU A 487 -19.50 -7.45 24.29
CA GLU A 487 -20.10 -7.57 25.63
C GLU A 487 -20.36 -9.04 25.92
N TYR A 488 -19.97 -9.49 27.11
CA TYR A 488 -20.10 -10.86 27.58
C TYR A 488 -21.31 -11.04 28.51
#